data_8756d87793337dceceddaa8cbf14d712
#
_entry.id   8756d87793337dceceddaa8cbf14d712
#
_cell.length_a   1.000
_cell.length_b   1.000
_cell.length_c   1.000
_cell.angle_alpha   90.00
_cell.angle_beta   90.00
_cell.angle_gamma   90.00
#
_symmetry.space_group_name_H-M   'P 1'
#
loop_
_entity.id
_entity.type
_entity.pdbx_description
1 polymer ?
#
loop_
_entity_poly.entity_id
_entity_poly.type
_entity_poly.pdbx_seq_one_letter_code
_entity_poly.pdbx_strand_id
1 'polypeptide(L)'
;MIKVLIADDQELIRESLKIVLGANEDMEVTGIAENGEQVLSEIKKKKPNVILMDIRMPGIDGVECTRLVKEKYPDFYLFVLTTFDDDEYIFGALKYGASGYLLKGISMKNLAEAIRTVVSGKAMINPEITDKIVKLFNHMAQSSYAIQVDNELTEELTKTEWRVIQKIGCGMSNKEIASELALSEGTVRNYLSSVLSKLELRDRTQLAIWAVQTGAVNRYIGE
;
A
#
# COMPACT_ATOMS: atom_id res chain seq x y z
N MET A 1 -11.14 -14.89 -21.48
CA MET A 1 -11.79 -15.05 -20.15
C MET A 1 -10.85 -14.52 -19.10
N ILE A 2 -11.28 -13.56 -18.29
CA ILE A 2 -10.49 -12.93 -17.23
C ILE A 2 -10.59 -13.81 -15.98
N LYS A 3 -9.46 -14.34 -15.52
CA LYS A 3 -9.36 -15.15 -14.31
C LYS A 3 -9.14 -14.25 -13.09
N VAL A 4 -10.08 -14.29 -12.15
CA VAL A 4 -10.08 -13.43 -10.95
C VAL A 4 -9.83 -14.29 -9.72
N LEU A 5 -8.87 -13.87 -8.88
CA LEU A 5 -8.71 -14.33 -7.50
C LEU A 5 -9.25 -13.25 -6.57
N ILE A 6 -10.10 -13.62 -5.61
CA ILE A 6 -10.69 -12.68 -4.62
C ILE A 6 -10.03 -12.93 -3.27
N ALA A 7 -9.49 -11.88 -2.66
CA ALA A 7 -8.89 -11.91 -1.34
C ALA A 7 -9.54 -10.86 -0.43
N ASP A 8 -10.22 -11.32 0.62
CA ASP A 8 -10.95 -10.48 1.60
C ASP A 8 -11.13 -11.32 2.88
N ASP A 9 -11.01 -10.76 4.05
CA ASP A 9 -11.20 -11.50 5.30
C ASP A 9 -12.68 -11.79 5.60
N GLN A 10 -13.60 -11.01 5.01
CA GLN A 10 -15.04 -11.12 5.21
C GLN A 10 -15.65 -12.14 4.21
N GLU A 11 -16.14 -13.26 4.74
CA GLU A 11 -16.76 -14.33 3.93
C GLU A 11 -17.91 -13.82 3.06
N LEU A 12 -18.79 -12.98 3.62
CA LEU A 12 -19.92 -12.44 2.90
C LEU A 12 -19.50 -11.62 1.66
N ILE A 13 -18.41 -10.87 1.77
CA ILE A 13 -17.86 -10.08 0.66
C ILE A 13 -17.30 -11.03 -0.41
N ARG A 14 -16.49 -12.02 -0.01
CA ARG A 14 -15.94 -13.01 -0.95
C ARG A 14 -17.03 -13.72 -1.76
N GLU A 15 -18.07 -14.24 -1.08
CA GLU A 15 -19.14 -14.95 -1.76
C GLU A 15 -20.01 -14.02 -2.64
N SER A 16 -20.28 -12.79 -2.18
CA SER A 16 -21.00 -11.79 -2.97
C SER A 16 -20.23 -11.43 -4.26
N LEU A 17 -18.94 -11.15 -4.16
CA LEU A 17 -18.07 -10.83 -5.30
C LEU A 17 -17.98 -12.02 -6.26
N LYS A 18 -17.87 -13.24 -5.76
CA LYS A 18 -17.84 -14.47 -6.56
C LYS A 18 -19.11 -14.64 -7.40
N ILE A 19 -20.29 -14.45 -6.79
CA ILE A 19 -21.57 -14.54 -7.50
C ILE A 19 -21.66 -13.46 -8.59
N VAL A 20 -21.37 -12.22 -8.23
CA VAL A 20 -21.55 -11.09 -9.15
C VAL A 20 -20.53 -11.08 -10.29
N LEU A 21 -19.27 -11.37 -10.01
CA LEU A 21 -18.26 -11.46 -11.06
C LEU A 21 -18.47 -12.70 -11.94
N GLY A 22 -18.86 -13.82 -11.35
CA GLY A 22 -19.19 -15.04 -12.07
C GLY A 22 -20.42 -14.93 -12.98
N ALA A 23 -21.28 -13.93 -12.79
CA ALA A 23 -22.39 -13.63 -13.69
C ALA A 23 -21.96 -12.95 -15.00
N ASN A 24 -20.70 -12.53 -15.13
CA ASN A 24 -20.16 -11.95 -16.37
C ASN A 24 -19.54 -13.06 -17.23
N GLU A 25 -20.00 -13.20 -18.47
CA GLU A 25 -19.56 -14.24 -19.40
C GLU A 25 -18.05 -14.23 -19.71
N ASP A 26 -17.40 -13.07 -19.55
CA ASP A 26 -15.98 -12.87 -19.82
C ASP A 26 -15.08 -13.02 -18.57
N MET A 27 -15.67 -13.37 -17.41
CA MET A 27 -14.95 -13.50 -16.14
C MET A 27 -15.13 -14.86 -15.50
N GLU A 28 -14.08 -15.35 -14.87
CA GLU A 28 -14.07 -16.58 -14.07
C GLU A 28 -13.42 -16.32 -12.72
N VAL A 29 -14.14 -16.54 -11.62
CA VAL A 29 -13.54 -16.53 -10.29
C VAL A 29 -12.84 -17.86 -10.06
N THR A 30 -11.53 -17.87 -10.18
CA THR A 30 -10.71 -19.08 -10.10
C THR A 30 -10.36 -19.49 -8.68
N GLY A 31 -10.46 -18.57 -7.72
CA GLY A 31 -10.16 -18.84 -6.32
C GLY A 31 -10.63 -17.73 -5.39
N ILE A 32 -10.70 -18.07 -4.10
CA ILE A 32 -10.97 -17.14 -3.01
C ILE A 32 -9.90 -17.33 -1.93
N ALA A 33 -9.56 -16.29 -1.21
CA ALA A 33 -8.61 -16.29 -0.11
C ALA A 33 -9.11 -15.35 1.01
N GLU A 34 -8.82 -15.70 2.25
CA GLU A 34 -9.19 -14.89 3.42
C GLU A 34 -8.00 -14.14 4.05
N ASN A 35 -6.79 -14.39 3.54
CA ASN A 35 -5.55 -13.77 3.99
C ASN A 35 -4.47 -13.86 2.90
N GLY A 36 -3.36 -13.15 3.10
CA GLY A 36 -2.27 -13.10 2.12
C GLY A 36 -1.56 -14.43 1.92
N GLU A 37 -1.45 -15.29 2.93
CA GLU A 37 -0.84 -16.63 2.79
C GLU A 37 -1.64 -17.51 1.83
N GLN A 38 -2.96 -17.46 1.92
CA GLN A 38 -3.84 -18.18 0.98
C GLN A 38 -3.74 -17.60 -0.43
N VAL A 39 -3.65 -16.27 -0.59
CA VAL A 39 -3.39 -15.65 -1.90
C VAL A 39 -2.15 -16.23 -2.54
N LEU A 40 -1.02 -16.25 -1.82
CA LEU A 40 0.25 -16.79 -2.33
C LEU A 40 0.16 -18.28 -2.68
N SER A 41 -0.68 -19.05 -1.98
CA SER A 41 -0.97 -20.45 -2.28
C SER A 41 -1.81 -20.61 -3.53
N GLU A 42 -2.92 -19.85 -3.65
CA GLU A 42 -3.86 -19.94 -4.77
C GLU A 42 -3.26 -19.48 -6.11
N ILE A 43 -2.40 -18.46 -6.10
CA ILE A 43 -1.67 -18.00 -7.29
C ILE A 43 -0.89 -19.14 -7.95
N LYS A 44 -0.22 -19.98 -7.15
CA LYS A 44 0.57 -21.10 -7.65
C LYS A 44 -0.28 -22.15 -8.36
N LYS A 45 -1.51 -22.34 -7.89
CA LYS A 45 -2.44 -23.38 -8.42
C LYS A 45 -3.21 -22.89 -9.65
N LYS A 46 -3.67 -21.66 -9.62
CA LYS A 46 -4.73 -21.18 -10.53
C LYS A 46 -4.27 -20.13 -11.55
N LYS A 47 -3.12 -19.47 -11.33
CA LYS A 47 -2.55 -18.43 -12.18
C LYS A 47 -3.59 -17.41 -12.64
N PRO A 48 -4.16 -16.59 -11.74
CA PRO A 48 -5.16 -15.57 -12.10
C PRO A 48 -4.56 -14.50 -13.02
N ASN A 49 -5.40 -13.77 -13.75
CA ASN A 49 -4.98 -12.56 -14.46
C ASN A 49 -5.00 -11.37 -13.52
N VAL A 50 -5.99 -11.30 -12.65
CA VAL A 50 -6.19 -10.19 -11.70
C VAL A 50 -6.52 -10.74 -10.31
N ILE A 51 -5.97 -10.08 -9.30
CA ILE A 51 -6.24 -10.36 -7.90
C ILE A 51 -6.99 -9.15 -7.33
N LEU A 52 -8.24 -9.35 -6.90
CA LEU A 52 -8.94 -8.37 -6.07
C LEU A 52 -8.49 -8.56 -4.64
N MET A 53 -7.93 -7.53 -4.04
CA MET A 53 -7.23 -7.59 -2.77
C MET A 53 -7.82 -6.59 -1.78
N ASP A 54 -8.37 -7.08 -0.66
CA ASP A 54 -8.57 -6.18 0.48
C ASP A 54 -7.23 -5.89 1.15
N ILE A 55 -7.15 -4.72 1.79
CA ILE A 55 -5.96 -4.30 2.53
C ILE A 55 -5.90 -4.97 3.90
N ARG A 56 -6.99 -4.92 4.65
CA ARG A 56 -7.02 -5.44 6.02
C ARG A 56 -7.38 -6.90 6.05
N MET A 57 -6.37 -7.73 6.04
CA MET A 57 -6.51 -9.18 6.23
C MET A 57 -5.60 -9.64 7.39
N PRO A 58 -5.98 -10.72 8.10
CA PRO A 58 -5.14 -11.27 9.17
C PRO A 58 -3.83 -11.85 8.60
N GLY A 59 -2.76 -11.82 9.40
CA GLY A 59 -1.44 -12.29 8.99
C GLY A 59 -0.76 -11.34 8.01
N ILE A 60 -0.56 -11.75 6.78
CA ILE A 60 -0.05 -10.90 5.68
C ILE A 60 -1.19 -10.03 5.18
N ASP A 61 -1.08 -8.70 5.39
CA ASP A 61 -2.05 -7.73 4.89
C ASP A 61 -1.94 -7.54 3.36
N GLY A 62 -2.90 -6.79 2.79
CA GLY A 62 -2.97 -6.60 1.34
C GLY A 62 -1.82 -5.79 0.76
N VAL A 63 -1.21 -4.87 1.51
CA VAL A 63 -0.05 -4.08 1.05
C VAL A 63 1.18 -4.96 0.97
N GLU A 64 1.47 -5.71 2.03
CA GLU A 64 2.60 -6.64 2.06
C GLU A 64 2.40 -7.79 1.06
N CYS A 65 1.16 -8.29 0.93
CA CYS A 65 0.83 -9.30 -0.08
C CYS A 65 1.06 -8.76 -1.50
N THR A 66 0.70 -7.49 -1.77
CA THR A 66 1.00 -6.82 -3.05
C THR A 66 2.48 -6.83 -3.35
N ARG A 67 3.32 -6.45 -2.37
CA ARG A 67 4.78 -6.49 -2.50
C ARG A 67 5.28 -7.89 -2.88
N LEU A 68 4.92 -8.90 -2.08
CA LEU A 68 5.36 -10.29 -2.27
C LEU A 68 4.91 -10.88 -3.62
N VAL A 69 3.69 -10.54 -4.04
CA VAL A 69 3.17 -10.99 -5.34
C VAL A 69 3.91 -10.31 -6.48
N LYS A 70 4.09 -9.01 -6.44
CA LYS A 70 4.75 -8.25 -7.51
C LYS A 70 6.24 -8.54 -7.64
N GLU A 71 6.93 -8.82 -6.56
CA GLU A 71 8.34 -9.29 -6.61
C GLU A 71 8.48 -10.59 -7.40
N LYS A 72 7.53 -11.50 -7.25
CA LYS A 72 7.61 -12.83 -7.86
C LYS A 72 6.85 -12.96 -9.17
N TYR A 73 5.79 -12.20 -9.33
CA TYR A 73 4.86 -12.24 -10.45
C TYR A 73 4.52 -10.81 -10.92
N PRO A 74 5.46 -10.09 -11.54
CA PRO A 74 5.30 -8.67 -11.90
C PRO A 74 4.13 -8.44 -12.87
N ASP A 75 3.80 -9.42 -13.69
CA ASP A 75 2.77 -9.33 -14.73
C ASP A 75 1.33 -9.50 -14.21
N PHE A 76 1.15 -9.94 -12.96
CA PHE A 76 -0.18 -10.07 -12.40
C PHE A 76 -0.77 -8.70 -12.08
N TYR A 77 -2.01 -8.48 -12.48
CA TYR A 77 -2.74 -7.28 -12.08
C TYR A 77 -3.22 -7.42 -10.64
N LEU A 78 -2.87 -6.45 -9.82
CA LEU A 78 -3.32 -6.33 -8.45
C LEU A 78 -4.26 -5.15 -8.33
N PHE A 79 -5.48 -5.42 -7.93
CA PHE A 79 -6.54 -4.45 -7.82
C PHE A 79 -7.02 -4.38 -6.38
N VAL A 80 -6.66 -3.30 -5.69
CA VAL A 80 -7.05 -3.08 -4.31
C VAL A 80 -8.52 -2.64 -4.24
N LEU A 81 -9.30 -3.35 -3.42
CA LEU A 81 -10.70 -3.05 -3.15
C LEU A 81 -10.92 -3.05 -1.63
N THR A 82 -11.06 -1.88 -1.03
CA THR A 82 -11.07 -1.73 0.42
C THR A 82 -12.00 -0.64 0.90
N THR A 83 -12.34 -0.65 2.19
CA THR A 83 -13.06 0.44 2.86
C THR A 83 -12.14 1.54 3.35
N PHE A 84 -10.83 1.35 3.26
CA PHE A 84 -9.81 2.23 3.82
C PHE A 84 -9.23 3.14 2.75
N ASP A 85 -9.20 4.42 3.07
CA ASP A 85 -8.65 5.49 2.23
C ASP A 85 -7.48 6.21 2.91
N ASP A 86 -6.86 5.58 3.91
CA ASP A 86 -5.68 6.10 4.61
C ASP A 86 -4.50 6.24 3.65
N ASP A 87 -3.84 7.36 3.68
CA ASP A 87 -2.75 7.72 2.76
C ASP A 87 -1.60 6.70 2.79
N GLU A 88 -1.33 6.08 3.95
CA GLU A 88 -0.30 5.03 4.11
C GLU A 88 -0.60 3.79 3.25
N TYR A 89 -1.85 3.33 3.24
CA TYR A 89 -2.26 2.16 2.46
C TYR A 89 -2.29 2.45 0.97
N ILE A 90 -2.77 3.65 0.58
CA ILE A 90 -2.78 4.08 -0.82
C ILE A 90 -1.35 4.13 -1.35
N PHE A 91 -0.46 4.81 -0.62
CA PHE A 91 0.95 4.95 -1.01
C PHE A 91 1.65 3.60 -1.08
N GLY A 92 1.48 2.75 -0.06
CA GLY A 92 2.09 1.42 -0.02
C GLY A 92 1.65 0.54 -1.19
N ALA A 93 0.34 0.45 -1.46
CA ALA A 93 -0.18 -0.34 -2.54
C ALA A 93 0.33 0.12 -3.92
N LEU A 94 0.32 1.42 -4.18
CA LEU A 94 0.81 1.99 -5.44
C LEU A 94 2.33 1.84 -5.60
N LYS A 95 3.10 2.07 -4.53
CA LYS A 95 4.55 1.87 -4.49
C LYS A 95 4.94 0.46 -4.90
N TYR A 96 4.21 -0.54 -4.43
CA TYR A 96 4.48 -1.93 -4.75
C TYR A 96 3.83 -2.41 -6.05
N GLY A 97 3.25 -1.50 -6.83
CA GLY A 97 2.78 -1.77 -8.19
C GLY A 97 1.34 -2.29 -8.27
N ALA A 98 0.48 -1.91 -7.33
CA ALA A 98 -0.96 -2.12 -7.50
C ALA A 98 -1.42 -1.47 -8.82
N SER A 99 -2.18 -2.22 -9.61
CA SER A 99 -2.67 -1.80 -10.93
C SER A 99 -3.94 -0.94 -10.84
N GLY A 100 -4.60 -0.95 -9.69
CA GLY A 100 -5.77 -0.13 -9.40
C GLY A 100 -6.10 -0.08 -7.92
N TYR A 101 -6.86 0.95 -7.54
CA TYR A 101 -7.30 1.18 -6.16
C TYR A 101 -8.73 1.74 -6.16
N LEU A 102 -9.65 1.02 -5.53
CA LEU A 102 -11.05 1.43 -5.39
C LEU A 102 -11.52 1.27 -3.94
N LEU A 103 -12.42 2.15 -3.54
CA LEU A 103 -13.15 1.99 -2.30
C LEU A 103 -14.30 0.98 -2.45
N LYS A 104 -14.52 0.14 -1.44
CA LYS A 104 -15.72 -0.70 -1.31
C LYS A 104 -16.94 0.22 -1.25
N GLY A 105 -17.95 -0.05 -2.05
CA GLY A 105 -19.10 0.83 -2.25
C GLY A 105 -19.34 1.16 -3.72
N ILE A 106 -18.36 0.86 -4.58
CA ILE A 106 -18.55 0.92 -6.02
C ILE A 106 -19.67 -0.04 -6.47
N SER A 107 -20.45 0.36 -7.46
CA SER A 107 -21.46 -0.55 -8.03
C SER A 107 -20.78 -1.76 -8.68
N MET A 108 -21.42 -2.93 -8.61
CA MET A 108 -20.87 -4.16 -9.15
C MET A 108 -20.61 -4.09 -10.66
N LYS A 109 -21.45 -3.34 -11.41
CA LYS A 109 -21.23 -3.05 -12.83
C LYS A 109 -19.92 -2.29 -13.05
N ASN A 110 -19.69 -1.26 -12.27
CA ASN A 110 -18.48 -0.44 -12.36
C ASN A 110 -17.24 -1.23 -11.95
N LEU A 111 -17.35 -2.15 -10.98
CA LEU A 111 -16.26 -3.03 -10.60
C LEU A 111 -15.84 -3.95 -11.74
N ALA A 112 -16.80 -4.58 -12.45
CA ALA A 112 -16.50 -5.42 -13.61
C ALA A 112 -15.83 -4.62 -14.74
N GLU A 113 -16.28 -3.40 -15.02
CA GLU A 113 -15.64 -2.49 -15.98
C GLU A 113 -14.24 -2.08 -15.57
N ALA A 114 -14.03 -1.82 -14.28
CA ALA A 114 -12.71 -1.49 -13.71
C ALA A 114 -11.72 -2.67 -13.87
N ILE A 115 -12.17 -3.90 -13.63
CA ILE A 115 -11.36 -5.11 -13.84
C ILE A 115 -10.96 -5.22 -15.31
N ARG A 116 -11.88 -5.04 -16.25
CA ARG A 116 -11.58 -5.06 -17.70
C ARG A 116 -10.55 -4.00 -18.06
N THR A 117 -10.69 -2.80 -17.49
CA THR A 117 -9.77 -1.67 -17.72
C THR A 117 -8.35 -2.02 -17.26
N VAL A 118 -8.23 -2.56 -16.04
CA VAL A 118 -6.93 -2.94 -15.47
C VAL A 118 -6.28 -4.07 -16.28
N VAL A 119 -7.02 -5.10 -16.64
CA VAL A 119 -6.49 -6.22 -17.44
C VAL A 119 -6.11 -5.79 -18.86
N SER A 120 -6.66 -4.68 -19.38
CA SER A 120 -6.20 -4.07 -20.63
C SER A 120 -4.89 -3.29 -20.51
N GLY A 121 -4.26 -3.25 -19.32
CA GLY A 121 -3.01 -2.55 -19.05
C GLY A 121 -3.17 -1.08 -18.64
N LYS A 122 -4.38 -0.62 -18.38
CA LYS A 122 -4.66 0.74 -17.92
C LYS A 122 -4.80 0.76 -16.40
N ALA A 123 -4.30 1.80 -15.73
CA ALA A 123 -4.57 2.00 -14.31
C ALA A 123 -6.02 2.46 -14.09
N MET A 124 -6.62 2.00 -12.99
CA MET A 124 -7.96 2.42 -12.57
C MET A 124 -7.92 2.83 -11.11
N ILE A 125 -8.20 4.09 -10.84
CA ILE A 125 -8.19 4.65 -9.50
C ILE A 125 -9.49 5.42 -9.31
N ASN A 126 -10.10 5.27 -8.11
CA ASN A 126 -11.29 6.02 -7.74
C ASN A 126 -10.97 7.53 -7.73
N PRO A 127 -11.88 8.41 -8.21
CA PRO A 127 -11.67 9.87 -8.19
C PRO A 127 -11.24 10.44 -6.84
N GLU A 128 -11.84 9.98 -5.74
CA GLU A 128 -11.49 10.40 -4.38
C GLU A 128 -10.03 10.06 -4.02
N ILE A 129 -9.57 8.91 -4.46
CA ILE A 129 -8.18 8.46 -4.29
C ILE A 129 -7.26 9.22 -5.24
N THR A 130 -7.72 9.53 -6.47
CA THR A 130 -6.97 10.34 -7.43
C THR A 130 -6.64 11.72 -6.86
N ASP A 131 -7.61 12.38 -6.21
CA ASP A 131 -7.39 13.67 -5.55
C ASP A 131 -6.30 13.59 -4.47
N LYS A 132 -6.27 12.51 -3.69
CA LYS A 132 -5.23 12.28 -2.69
C LYS A 132 -3.86 12.08 -3.34
N ILE A 133 -3.80 11.26 -4.39
CA ILE A 133 -2.55 11.03 -5.15
C ILE A 133 -2.04 12.32 -5.78
N VAL A 134 -2.93 13.13 -6.39
CA VAL A 134 -2.57 14.42 -6.97
C VAL A 134 -2.06 15.39 -5.91
N LYS A 135 -2.70 15.45 -4.74
CA LYS A 135 -2.21 16.26 -3.61
C LYS A 135 -0.84 15.80 -3.14
N LEU A 136 -0.64 14.47 -3.02
CA LEU A 136 0.64 13.89 -2.65
C LEU A 136 1.71 14.22 -3.69
N PHE A 137 1.39 14.03 -4.98
CA PHE A 137 2.31 14.36 -6.08
C PHE A 137 2.62 15.86 -6.14
N ASN A 138 1.62 16.74 -5.97
CA ASN A 138 1.83 18.18 -5.89
C ASN A 138 2.71 18.55 -4.70
N HIS A 139 2.53 17.90 -3.57
CA HIS A 139 3.40 18.06 -2.39
C HIS A 139 4.84 17.62 -2.70
N MET A 140 5.01 16.51 -3.40
CA MET A 140 6.32 16.02 -3.85
C MET A 140 6.93 16.94 -4.93
N ALA A 141 6.14 17.43 -5.88
CA ALA A 141 6.59 18.31 -6.97
C ALA A 141 6.83 19.76 -6.53
N GLN A 142 6.01 20.27 -5.62
CA GLN A 142 6.22 21.59 -4.99
C GLN A 142 7.41 21.58 -4.02
N SER A 143 7.88 20.42 -3.63
CA SER A 143 9.11 20.22 -2.87
C SER A 143 10.38 20.39 -3.72
N SER A 144 10.32 21.03 -4.90
CA SER A 144 11.45 21.81 -5.44
C SER A 144 11.91 22.90 -4.45
N TYR A 145 11.07 23.25 -3.49
CA TYR A 145 11.47 23.82 -2.22
C TYR A 145 11.75 22.63 -1.28
N ALA A 146 13.02 22.28 -1.12
CA ALA A 146 13.46 21.31 -0.13
C ALA A 146 12.72 21.59 1.19
N ILE A 147 12.13 20.56 1.79
CA ILE A 147 11.62 20.68 3.15
C ILE A 147 12.85 21.05 3.99
N GLN A 148 12.96 22.32 4.35
CA GLN A 148 14.07 22.80 5.13
C GLN A 148 13.78 22.43 6.58
N VAL A 149 14.52 21.47 7.08
CA VAL A 149 14.67 21.21 8.50
C VAL A 149 16.01 21.82 8.91
N ASP A 150 16.02 22.60 9.94
CA ASP A 150 17.25 23.18 10.48
C ASP A 150 18.21 22.04 10.86
N ASN A 151 19.46 22.15 10.48
CA ASN A 151 20.46 21.15 10.78
C ASN A 151 20.62 20.94 12.30
N GLU A 152 20.43 21.97 13.11
CA GLU A 152 20.45 21.88 14.56
C GLU A 152 19.40 20.91 15.09
N LEU A 153 18.18 20.89 14.50
CA LEU A 153 17.09 19.98 14.89
C LEU A 153 17.43 18.51 14.61
N THR A 154 18.26 18.26 13.60
CA THR A 154 18.69 16.90 13.28
C THR A 154 19.71 16.32 14.26
N GLU A 155 20.43 17.16 14.98
CA GLU A 155 21.41 16.77 16.01
C GLU A 155 20.73 16.20 17.27
N GLU A 156 19.46 16.56 17.51
CA GLU A 156 18.67 16.04 18.62
C GLU A 156 18.11 14.63 18.38
N LEU A 157 18.27 14.09 17.18
CA LEU A 157 17.74 12.78 16.82
C LEU A 157 18.62 11.64 17.33
N THR A 158 18.00 10.72 18.05
CA THR A 158 18.64 9.48 18.52
C THR A 158 18.91 8.50 17.38
N LYS A 159 19.81 7.55 17.58
CA LYS A 159 20.06 6.46 16.60
C LYS A 159 18.79 5.72 16.22
N THR A 160 17.91 5.44 17.19
CA THR A 160 16.65 4.72 16.92
C THR A 160 15.68 5.57 16.11
N GLU A 161 15.57 6.87 16.39
CA GLU A 161 14.77 7.79 15.60
C GLU A 161 15.26 7.87 14.16
N TRP A 162 16.57 7.92 13.93
CA TRP A 162 17.15 7.87 12.59
C TRP A 162 16.82 6.57 11.86
N ARG A 163 16.86 5.42 12.53
CA ARG A 163 16.44 4.14 11.94
C ARG A 163 14.98 4.17 11.53
N VAL A 164 14.10 4.72 12.38
CA VAL A 164 12.67 4.88 12.05
C VAL A 164 12.48 5.81 10.85
N ILE A 165 13.19 6.96 10.80
CA ILE A 165 13.17 7.89 9.66
C ILE A 165 13.56 7.18 8.36
N GLN A 166 14.63 6.41 8.35
CA GLN A 166 15.09 5.66 7.18
C GLN A 166 14.01 4.71 6.64
N LYS A 167 13.39 3.95 7.54
CA LYS A 167 12.34 3.00 7.17
C LYS A 167 11.09 3.71 6.65
N ILE A 168 10.73 4.85 7.23
CA ILE A 168 9.64 5.71 6.74
C ILE A 168 9.98 6.25 5.34
N GLY A 169 11.19 6.71 5.12
CA GLY A 169 11.65 7.16 3.81
C GLY A 169 11.67 6.05 2.75
N CYS A 170 11.88 4.80 3.17
CA CYS A 170 11.72 3.61 2.34
C CYS A 170 10.24 3.22 2.13
N GLY A 171 9.28 3.93 2.74
CA GLY A 171 7.84 3.69 2.60
C GLY A 171 7.31 2.51 3.40
N MET A 172 8.02 2.08 4.47
CA MET A 172 7.59 0.97 5.33
C MET A 172 6.47 1.40 6.26
N SER A 173 5.49 0.54 6.51
CA SER A 173 4.44 0.73 7.51
C SER A 173 4.98 0.61 8.94
N ASN A 174 4.19 1.07 9.93
CA ASN A 174 4.59 0.93 11.34
C ASN A 174 4.78 -0.54 11.76
N LYS A 175 4.00 -1.44 11.20
CA LYS A 175 4.09 -2.89 11.44
C LYS A 175 5.39 -3.47 10.89
N GLU A 176 5.76 -3.10 9.65
CA GLU A 176 7.02 -3.53 9.03
C GLU A 176 8.23 -2.98 9.80
N ILE A 177 8.19 -1.69 10.17
CA ILE A 177 9.24 -1.05 10.98
C ILE A 177 9.37 -1.74 12.33
N ALA A 178 8.24 -2.03 12.99
CA ALA A 178 8.21 -2.72 14.27
C ALA A 178 8.86 -4.10 14.18
N SER A 179 8.53 -4.86 13.13
CA SER A 179 9.11 -6.17 12.86
C SER A 179 10.63 -6.09 12.63
N GLU A 180 11.08 -5.14 11.79
CA GLU A 180 12.48 -5.04 11.40
C GLU A 180 13.39 -4.50 12.52
N LEU A 181 12.87 -3.59 13.34
CA LEU A 181 13.61 -3.01 14.47
C LEU A 181 13.40 -3.77 15.79
N ALA A 182 12.67 -4.87 15.80
CA ALA A 182 12.29 -5.63 16.99
C ALA A 182 11.59 -4.76 18.05
N LEU A 183 10.65 -3.90 17.62
CA LEU A 183 9.86 -2.99 18.43
C LEU A 183 8.37 -3.37 18.40
N SER A 184 7.55 -2.75 19.26
CA SER A 184 6.10 -2.77 19.10
C SER A 184 5.62 -1.68 18.13
N GLU A 185 4.49 -1.87 17.45
CA GLU A 185 3.90 -0.81 16.61
C GLU A 185 3.58 0.47 17.41
N GLY A 186 3.19 0.33 18.67
CA GLY A 186 2.99 1.45 19.58
C GLY A 186 4.28 2.24 19.82
N THR A 187 5.40 1.52 19.98
CA THR A 187 6.73 2.15 20.14
C THR A 187 7.15 2.89 18.86
N VAL A 188 6.92 2.31 17.68
CA VAL A 188 7.19 2.98 16.40
C VAL A 188 6.34 4.24 16.26
N ARG A 189 5.07 4.20 16.64
CA ARG A 189 4.18 5.37 16.65
C ARG A 189 4.68 6.48 17.54
N ASN A 190 5.19 6.13 18.72
CA ASN A 190 5.78 7.11 19.65
C ASN A 190 7.05 7.75 19.07
N TYR A 191 7.94 6.95 18.46
CA TYR A 191 9.11 7.48 17.76
C TYR A 191 8.73 8.40 16.60
N LEU A 192 7.74 8.01 15.79
CA LEU A 192 7.24 8.87 14.72
C LEU A 192 6.75 10.21 15.25
N SER A 193 5.92 10.21 16.30
CA SER A 193 5.43 11.44 16.92
C SER A 193 6.56 12.31 17.48
N SER A 194 7.56 11.70 18.12
CA SER A 194 8.75 12.39 18.63
C SER A 194 9.55 13.04 17.50
N VAL A 195 9.80 12.30 16.42
CA VAL A 195 10.54 12.79 15.24
C VAL A 195 9.81 13.94 14.56
N LEU A 196 8.50 13.82 14.34
CA LEU A 196 7.69 14.89 13.75
C LEU A 196 7.75 16.17 14.58
N SER A 197 7.68 16.05 15.92
CA SER A 197 7.80 17.20 16.83
C SER A 197 9.18 17.82 16.79
N LYS A 198 10.27 17.03 16.81
CA LYS A 198 11.65 17.52 16.78
C LYS A 198 12.01 18.23 15.49
N LEU A 199 11.53 17.67 14.35
CA LEU A 199 11.83 18.22 13.02
C LEU A 199 10.81 19.26 12.57
N GLU A 200 9.82 19.60 13.42
CA GLU A 200 8.74 20.54 13.12
C GLU A 200 7.94 20.17 11.86
N LEU A 201 7.81 18.87 11.60
CA LEU A 201 7.06 18.34 10.47
C LEU A 201 5.61 18.00 10.86
N ARG A 202 4.67 18.23 9.94
CA ARG A 202 3.24 18.10 10.22
C ARG A 202 2.77 16.65 10.25
N ASP A 203 3.33 15.81 9.38
CA ASP A 203 2.85 14.46 9.17
C ASP A 203 3.94 13.51 8.63
N ARG A 204 3.62 12.22 8.61
CA ARG A 204 4.48 11.15 8.10
C ARG A 204 4.90 11.37 6.64
N THR A 205 4.02 11.95 5.83
CA THR A 205 4.29 12.17 4.40
C THR A 205 5.41 13.20 4.24
N GLN A 206 5.35 14.31 4.99
CA GLN A 206 6.44 15.29 5.01
C GLN A 206 7.76 14.67 5.46
N LEU A 207 7.73 13.83 6.49
CA LEU A 207 8.92 13.15 6.97
C LEU A 207 9.50 12.21 5.90
N ALA A 208 8.67 11.44 5.20
CA ALA A 208 9.12 10.56 4.14
C ALA A 208 9.77 11.34 2.99
N ILE A 209 9.13 12.45 2.56
CA ILE A 209 9.66 13.33 1.50
C ILE A 209 11.00 13.92 1.93
N TRP A 210 11.08 14.48 3.13
CA TRP A 210 12.30 15.03 3.68
C TRP A 210 13.44 14.00 3.74
N ALA A 211 13.14 12.79 4.21
CA ALA A 211 14.12 11.72 4.30
C ALA A 211 14.68 11.30 2.93
N VAL A 212 13.85 11.30 1.88
CA VAL A 212 14.29 11.02 0.52
C VAL A 212 15.11 12.18 -0.05
N GLN A 213 14.64 13.42 0.10
CA GLN A 213 15.31 14.61 -0.43
C GLN A 213 16.68 14.87 0.19
N THR A 214 16.82 14.61 1.48
CA THR A 214 18.09 14.81 2.20
C THR A 214 19.05 13.63 2.11
N GLY A 215 18.62 12.53 1.47
CA GLY A 215 19.40 11.28 1.43
C GLY A 215 19.47 10.57 2.80
N ALA A 216 18.63 10.97 3.76
CA ALA A 216 18.57 10.35 5.09
C ALA A 216 18.29 8.84 5.01
N VAL A 217 17.59 8.38 3.98
CA VAL A 217 17.33 6.94 3.69
C VAL A 217 18.61 6.12 3.54
N ASN A 218 19.70 6.74 3.08
CA ASN A 218 20.99 6.09 2.83
C ASN A 218 22.05 6.45 3.88
N ARG A 219 21.67 7.18 4.93
CA ARG A 219 22.62 7.62 5.96
C ARG A 219 23.13 6.40 6.72
N TYR A 220 24.47 6.25 6.80
CA TYR A 220 25.08 5.24 7.65
C TYR A 220 24.87 5.61 9.12
N ILE A 221 24.15 4.79 9.85
CA ILE A 221 23.94 4.93 11.30
C ILE A 221 24.80 3.83 11.91
N GLY A 222 26.01 4.20 12.33
CA GLY A 222 26.94 3.25 12.97
C GLY A 222 26.28 2.49 14.13
N GLU A 223 26.66 1.23 14.30
CA GLU A 223 26.20 0.33 15.38
C GLU A 223 26.35 0.92 16.78
#